data_20c15429b24c64cd915696d18f4f297c
#
_entry.id   20c15429b24c64cd915696d18f4f297c
#
_cell.length_a   1.000
_cell.length_b   1.000
_cell.length_c   1.000
_cell.angle_alpha   90.00
_cell.angle_beta   90.00
_cell.angle_gamma   90.00
#
_symmetry.space_group_name_H-M   'P 1'
#
loop_
_entity.id
_entity.type
_entity.pdbx_description
1 polymer ?
#
loop_
_entity_poly.entity_id
_entity_poly.type
_entity_poly.pdbx_seq_one_letter_code
_entity_poly.pdbx_strand_id
1 'polypeptide(L)'
;MASLLSILKTVLNLNHNCMHVTSCETATVTVHRFGETFEQTRIYVHARPYERARKLCPVCRKKCPGYDTKYSTESSWRAPNLNGVPVHICYQPQRVKCPEHGVRTEYIPWADGKSRFTEDFCNEIAWMVCRMSRTAVALFEDIDWRTVGNCVKAAHDRIEPDITIRMHNLRRICVDETSYRKGFAYVTVVYDMDRNRVVWIHEGNGLEIFRLFCEALSPDERKQIEIVAGDGAQWIDTCTKTYFPNATRCIDFFHVVEWANEKLDKVRTATAAKAAREYDRRKQEFQKAEAEAAEAAETARQQRMAAEAELAAMPKRGRPGKRKQELLDFLASLTEAVQTETPEQQRAAAEAELAAMPKYGRPSRRKQDLLAFLEGRLEFFPPVASPSKKKGRPRKEQFTSEHQEILDHLQNRARAIKGSKHALGHNPENCSEYQADKIKLIENDYPDLYRAYQLKEALRLILHMKDEKQAAIELDQWITDASGSGLGPMMELSEKINRHKANILNSVRCQANSAKSEAVNTTIKVLIKMARGFRNLGNMIALIYLKCSDLVIPLHNRPQMSSEKAAAARNTANELRKRRQSGPVPA
;
A
#
# COMPACT_ATOMS: atom_id res chain seq x y z
N MET A 1 -3.30 8.13 -55.44
CA MET A 1 -2.82 8.66 -54.16
C MET A 1 -3.99 9.35 -53.44
N ALA A 2 -4.25 8.94 -52.18
CA ALA A 2 -5.24 9.67 -51.38
C ALA A 2 -4.79 11.12 -51.22
N SER A 3 -5.69 12.09 -51.40
CA SER A 3 -5.37 13.50 -51.23
C SER A 3 -5.06 13.77 -49.73
N LEU A 4 -4.23 14.77 -49.43
CA LEU A 4 -3.97 15.21 -48.04
C LEU A 4 -5.27 15.41 -47.27
N LEU A 5 -6.28 15.97 -47.91
CA LEU A 5 -7.63 16.14 -47.36
C LEU A 5 -8.31 14.82 -47.00
N SER A 6 -8.09 13.75 -47.76
CA SER A 6 -8.62 12.43 -47.44
C SER A 6 -7.97 11.83 -46.19
N ILE A 7 -6.66 12.03 -46.03
CA ILE A 7 -5.91 11.61 -44.82
C ILE A 7 -6.44 12.40 -43.62
N LEU A 8 -6.54 13.71 -43.70
CA LEU A 8 -7.08 14.55 -42.63
C LEU A 8 -8.52 14.20 -42.26
N LYS A 9 -9.36 13.82 -43.25
CA LYS A 9 -10.73 13.34 -42.96
C LYS A 9 -10.75 12.13 -42.01
N THR A 10 -9.87 11.20 -42.26
CA THR A 10 -9.79 9.99 -41.41
C THR A 10 -9.15 10.27 -40.06
N VAL A 11 -8.00 10.98 -40.06
CA VAL A 11 -7.22 11.23 -38.83
C VAL A 11 -7.98 12.11 -37.83
N LEU A 12 -8.69 13.14 -38.32
CA LEU A 12 -9.45 14.09 -37.48
C LEU A 12 -10.93 13.71 -37.30
N ASN A 13 -11.33 12.52 -37.75
CA ASN A 13 -12.71 12.04 -37.62
C ASN A 13 -13.75 13.04 -38.17
N LEU A 14 -13.45 13.65 -39.31
CA LEU A 14 -14.22 14.81 -39.82
C LEU A 14 -15.71 14.51 -40.08
N ASN A 15 -16.05 13.25 -40.42
CA ASN A 15 -17.43 12.86 -40.64
C ASN A 15 -18.23 12.85 -39.33
N HIS A 16 -17.66 12.35 -38.27
CA HIS A 16 -18.25 12.36 -36.91
C HIS A 16 -18.36 13.81 -36.41
N ASN A 17 -17.31 14.56 -36.52
CA ASN A 17 -17.22 15.94 -36.09
C ASN A 17 -17.95 16.93 -37.02
N CYS A 18 -18.63 16.43 -38.06
CA CYS A 18 -19.45 17.22 -39.01
C CYS A 18 -18.74 18.45 -39.56
N MET A 19 -17.48 18.31 -40.01
CA MET A 19 -16.70 19.47 -40.49
C MET A 19 -16.10 19.29 -41.88
N HIS A 20 -15.96 20.40 -42.60
CA HIS A 20 -15.18 20.55 -43.82
C HIS A 20 -13.85 21.23 -43.51
N VAL A 21 -12.74 20.63 -43.95
CA VAL A 21 -11.43 21.28 -43.96
C VAL A 21 -11.33 22.23 -45.16
N THR A 22 -10.97 23.46 -44.92
CA THR A 22 -10.78 24.47 -45.97
C THR A 22 -9.31 24.65 -46.32
N SER A 23 -8.42 24.64 -45.33
CA SER A 23 -6.98 24.71 -45.50
C SER A 23 -6.27 24.04 -44.32
N CYS A 24 -4.98 23.75 -44.50
CA CYS A 24 -4.11 23.22 -43.45
C CYS A 24 -2.72 23.82 -43.62
N GLU A 25 -2.15 24.29 -42.53
CA GLU A 25 -0.82 24.90 -42.48
C GLU A 25 -0.05 24.44 -41.22
N THR A 26 1.24 24.62 -41.26
CA THR A 26 2.12 24.41 -40.09
C THR A 26 2.75 25.74 -39.70
N ALA A 27 2.83 26.00 -38.42
CA ALA A 27 3.55 27.13 -37.88
C ALA A 27 4.42 26.73 -36.71
N THR A 28 5.59 27.36 -36.61
CA THR A 28 6.45 27.23 -35.44
C THR A 28 6.09 28.32 -34.45
N VAL A 29 5.80 27.93 -33.22
CA VAL A 29 5.44 28.85 -32.14
C VAL A 29 6.43 28.71 -30.98
N THR A 30 6.74 29.84 -30.36
CA THR A 30 7.56 29.88 -29.17
C THR A 30 6.72 29.47 -27.95
N VAL A 31 7.15 28.47 -27.21
CA VAL A 31 6.49 27.96 -26.01
C VAL A 31 7.38 28.16 -24.79
N HIS A 32 6.81 28.77 -23.74
CA HIS A 32 7.50 28.92 -22.45
C HIS A 32 7.02 27.87 -21.47
N ARG A 33 7.93 26.97 -21.06
CA ARG A 33 7.61 25.92 -20.10
C ARG A 33 8.80 25.59 -19.21
N PHE A 34 8.54 25.29 -17.95
CA PHE A 34 9.53 24.90 -16.94
C PHE A 34 10.69 25.91 -16.80
N GLY A 35 10.42 27.20 -17.10
CA GLY A 35 11.43 28.26 -17.08
C GLY A 35 12.29 28.33 -18.33
N GLU A 36 12.04 27.49 -19.32
CA GLU A 36 12.74 27.46 -20.60
C GLU A 36 11.83 27.87 -21.76
N THR A 37 12.44 28.27 -22.85
CA THR A 37 11.78 28.67 -24.08
C THR A 37 12.21 27.74 -25.20
N PHE A 38 11.23 27.13 -25.89
CA PHE A 38 11.51 26.29 -27.04
C PHE A 38 10.55 26.56 -28.18
N GLU A 39 11.01 26.20 -29.38
CA GLU A 39 10.18 26.24 -30.56
C GLU A 39 9.39 24.95 -30.74
N GLN A 40 8.09 25.08 -30.99
CA GLN A 40 7.20 23.96 -31.20
C GLN A 40 6.47 24.10 -32.52
N THR A 41 6.61 23.12 -33.41
CA THR A 41 5.79 23.07 -34.63
C THR A 41 4.36 22.63 -34.26
N ARG A 42 3.38 23.35 -34.84
CA ARG A 42 1.96 23.04 -34.68
C ARG A 42 1.29 22.94 -36.05
N ILE A 43 0.24 22.12 -36.15
CA ILE A 43 -0.61 22.01 -37.32
C ILE A 43 -1.90 22.76 -37.05
N TYR A 44 -2.22 23.69 -37.93
CA TYR A 44 -3.46 24.45 -37.91
C TYR A 44 -4.35 23.99 -39.04
N VAL A 45 -5.55 23.46 -38.71
CA VAL A 45 -6.53 22.97 -39.67
C VAL A 45 -7.70 23.91 -39.65
N HIS A 46 -7.83 24.73 -40.68
CA HIS A 46 -8.99 25.62 -40.86
C HIS A 46 -10.17 24.79 -41.35
N ALA A 47 -11.25 24.80 -40.59
CA ALA A 47 -12.42 23.99 -40.83
C ALA A 47 -13.71 24.79 -40.62
N ARG A 48 -14.81 24.30 -41.17
CA ARG A 48 -16.17 24.82 -40.92
C ARG A 48 -17.12 23.65 -40.72
N PRO A 49 -18.16 23.82 -39.86
CA PRO A 49 -19.19 22.79 -39.75
C PRO A 49 -19.89 22.55 -41.07
N TYR A 50 -20.41 21.33 -41.27
CA TYR A 50 -21.34 21.07 -42.38
C TYR A 50 -22.57 21.99 -42.31
N GLU A 51 -23.18 22.33 -43.43
CA GLU A 51 -24.35 23.22 -43.48
C GLU A 51 -25.50 22.78 -42.55
N ARG A 52 -25.68 21.46 -42.39
CA ARG A 52 -26.66 20.88 -41.45
C ARG A 52 -26.34 21.17 -39.97
N ALA A 53 -25.07 21.36 -39.63
CA ALA A 53 -24.59 21.63 -38.29
C ALA A 53 -24.28 23.10 -38.01
N ARG A 54 -24.40 23.98 -39.01
CA ARG A 54 -24.19 25.42 -38.85
C ARG A 54 -25.44 26.13 -38.34
N LYS A 55 -25.23 27.23 -37.62
CA LYS A 55 -26.27 28.08 -37.07
C LYS A 55 -27.26 27.35 -36.17
N LEU A 56 -26.81 26.28 -35.48
CA LEU A 56 -27.61 25.61 -34.50
C LEU A 56 -27.46 26.28 -33.13
N CYS A 57 -28.56 26.40 -32.39
CA CYS A 57 -28.51 26.81 -31.00
C CYS A 57 -27.73 25.77 -30.16
N PRO A 58 -26.76 26.16 -29.32
CA PRO A 58 -26.00 25.21 -28.54
C PRO A 58 -26.83 24.45 -27.48
N VAL A 59 -28.01 24.98 -27.13
CA VAL A 59 -28.90 24.38 -26.10
C VAL A 59 -29.94 23.46 -26.74
N CYS A 60 -30.84 23.99 -27.59
CA CYS A 60 -31.95 23.21 -28.17
C CYS A 60 -31.64 22.56 -29.52
N ARG A 61 -30.45 22.80 -30.09
CA ARG A 61 -30.00 22.28 -31.40
C ARG A 61 -30.89 22.67 -32.58
N LYS A 62 -31.87 23.56 -32.38
CA LYS A 62 -32.69 24.09 -33.47
C LYS A 62 -31.88 25.06 -34.32
N LYS A 63 -32.14 25.06 -35.64
CA LYS A 63 -31.54 26.02 -36.59
C LYS A 63 -32.09 27.40 -36.33
N CYS A 64 -31.20 28.38 -36.23
CA CYS A 64 -31.54 29.74 -35.88
C CYS A 64 -30.95 30.70 -36.91
N PRO A 65 -31.56 31.90 -37.11
CA PRO A 65 -30.99 32.96 -37.95
C PRO A 65 -29.66 33.44 -37.35
N GLY A 66 -28.72 33.81 -38.21
CA GLY A 66 -27.49 34.48 -37.77
C GLY A 66 -27.82 35.81 -37.13
N TYR A 67 -27.12 36.16 -36.06
CA TYR A 67 -27.32 37.45 -35.38
C TYR A 67 -26.35 38.50 -35.88
N ASP A 68 -25.06 38.21 -35.77
CA ASP A 68 -23.98 39.02 -36.33
C ASP A 68 -22.73 38.18 -36.59
N THR A 69 -21.82 38.69 -37.44
CA THR A 69 -20.47 38.11 -37.65
C THR A 69 -19.37 39.08 -37.26
N LYS A 70 -19.74 40.32 -36.89
CA LYS A 70 -18.82 41.46 -36.73
C LYS A 70 -17.89 41.31 -35.52
N TYR A 71 -18.27 40.52 -34.54
CA TYR A 71 -17.53 40.34 -33.25
C TYR A 71 -17.01 38.93 -33.02
N SER A 72 -17.14 38.00 -33.97
CA SER A 72 -16.56 36.68 -33.83
C SER A 72 -15.10 36.70 -34.28
N THR A 73 -14.22 36.35 -33.38
CA THR A 73 -12.81 36.11 -33.72
C THR A 73 -12.63 34.63 -34.03
N GLU A 74 -11.64 34.32 -34.87
CA GLU A 74 -11.25 32.94 -35.09
C GLU A 74 -10.87 32.30 -33.77
N SER A 75 -11.37 31.12 -33.53
CA SER A 75 -11.13 30.33 -32.35
C SER A 75 -10.44 29.03 -32.74
N SER A 76 -9.56 28.56 -31.89
CA SER A 76 -8.88 27.26 -32.09
C SER A 76 -9.23 26.26 -31.00
N TRP A 77 -9.35 25.01 -31.40
CA TRP A 77 -9.59 23.86 -30.52
C TRP A 77 -8.48 22.85 -30.67
N ARG A 78 -7.86 22.46 -29.56
CA ARG A 78 -6.84 21.46 -29.54
C ARG A 78 -7.45 20.09 -29.85
N ALA A 79 -6.93 19.40 -30.86
CA ALA A 79 -7.29 18.06 -31.26
C ALA A 79 -6.16 17.05 -30.84
N PRO A 80 -6.39 15.73 -30.94
CA PRO A 80 -5.34 14.75 -30.73
C PRO A 80 -4.10 15.02 -31.56
N ASN A 81 -2.93 14.70 -31.01
CA ASN A 81 -1.65 14.91 -31.70
C ASN A 81 -1.55 14.02 -32.94
N LEU A 82 -0.96 14.56 -33.98
CA LEU A 82 -0.55 13.78 -35.14
C LEU A 82 0.96 13.49 -35.05
N ASN A 83 1.30 12.27 -34.73
CA ASN A 83 2.69 11.84 -34.55
C ASN A 83 3.49 12.74 -33.56
N GLY A 84 2.87 13.12 -32.45
CA GLY A 84 3.48 14.00 -31.44
C GLY A 84 3.38 15.50 -31.75
N VAL A 85 2.95 15.88 -32.94
CA VAL A 85 2.77 17.28 -33.33
C VAL A 85 1.37 17.74 -32.90
N PRO A 86 1.26 18.85 -32.14
CA PRO A 86 -0.01 19.44 -31.74
C PRO A 86 -0.88 19.87 -32.92
N VAL A 87 -2.16 19.45 -32.90
CA VAL A 87 -3.15 19.82 -33.93
C VAL A 87 -4.18 20.77 -33.35
N HIS A 88 -4.45 21.84 -34.08
CA HIS A 88 -5.45 22.87 -33.74
C HIS A 88 -6.48 23.00 -34.87
N ILE A 89 -7.77 22.84 -34.54
CA ILE A 89 -8.86 23.10 -35.46
C ILE A 89 -9.26 24.54 -35.31
N CYS A 90 -9.18 25.33 -36.39
CA CYS A 90 -9.46 26.75 -36.44
C CYS A 90 -10.79 27.01 -37.13
N TYR A 91 -11.65 27.81 -36.51
CA TYR A 91 -12.94 28.20 -37.04
C TYR A 91 -13.40 29.53 -36.44
N GLN A 92 -14.11 30.34 -37.24
CA GLN A 92 -14.75 31.55 -36.79
C GLN A 92 -16.25 31.29 -36.54
N PRO A 93 -16.68 31.01 -35.30
CA PRO A 93 -18.07 30.68 -34.98
C PRO A 93 -18.96 31.91 -35.14
N GLN A 94 -20.18 31.70 -35.59
CA GLN A 94 -21.19 32.75 -35.74
C GLN A 94 -22.05 32.85 -34.45
N ARG A 95 -22.60 34.03 -34.20
CA ARG A 95 -23.66 34.19 -33.20
C ARG A 95 -25.02 33.97 -33.87
N VAL A 96 -25.90 33.31 -33.15
CA VAL A 96 -27.28 33.00 -33.60
C VAL A 96 -28.28 33.53 -32.60
N LYS A 97 -29.47 33.94 -33.10
CA LYS A 97 -30.59 34.39 -32.27
C LYS A 97 -31.61 33.26 -32.14
N CYS A 98 -31.57 32.55 -31.03
CA CYS A 98 -32.56 31.51 -30.73
C CYS A 98 -33.82 32.15 -30.12
N PRO A 99 -35.03 31.78 -30.57
CA PRO A 99 -36.29 32.29 -29.98
C PRO A 99 -36.44 31.94 -28.49
N GLU A 100 -35.94 30.76 -28.11
CA GLU A 100 -36.08 30.23 -26.74
C GLU A 100 -34.90 30.64 -25.83
N HIS A 101 -33.68 30.75 -26.37
CA HIS A 101 -32.45 30.89 -25.57
C HIS A 101 -31.72 32.23 -25.82
N GLY A 102 -32.27 33.12 -26.65
CA GLY A 102 -31.66 34.41 -26.96
C GLY A 102 -30.41 34.30 -27.83
N VAL A 103 -29.57 35.35 -27.77
CA VAL A 103 -28.34 35.39 -28.56
C VAL A 103 -27.25 34.51 -27.96
N ARG A 104 -26.74 33.57 -28.76
CA ARG A 104 -25.71 32.59 -28.35
C ARG A 104 -24.70 32.41 -29.49
N THR A 105 -23.47 31.98 -29.15
CA THR A 105 -22.55 31.42 -30.14
C THR A 105 -23.14 30.10 -30.65
N GLU A 106 -23.08 29.85 -31.94
CA GLU A 106 -23.60 28.63 -32.55
C GLU A 106 -22.96 27.37 -31.95
N TYR A 107 -23.66 26.26 -32.11
CA TYR A 107 -23.14 24.94 -31.71
C TYR A 107 -21.89 24.56 -32.51
N ILE A 108 -20.87 24.11 -31.81
CA ILE A 108 -19.62 23.60 -32.40
C ILE A 108 -19.66 22.06 -32.33
N PRO A 109 -19.69 21.35 -33.48
CA PRO A 109 -19.90 19.87 -33.47
C PRO A 109 -18.76 19.06 -32.84
N TRP A 110 -17.57 19.62 -32.74
CA TRP A 110 -16.35 18.90 -32.25
C TRP A 110 -15.92 19.29 -30.86
N ALA A 111 -16.66 20.14 -30.18
CA ALA A 111 -16.28 20.60 -28.84
C ALA A 111 -17.49 20.92 -27.97
N ASP A 112 -17.37 20.66 -26.67
CA ASP A 112 -18.39 20.95 -25.67
C ASP A 112 -18.35 22.42 -25.21
N GLY A 113 -19.44 23.12 -25.35
CA GLY A 113 -19.69 24.44 -24.78
C GLY A 113 -18.55 25.43 -24.99
N LYS A 114 -17.90 25.85 -23.90
CA LYS A 114 -16.77 26.79 -23.91
C LYS A 114 -15.41 26.12 -23.98
N SER A 115 -15.36 24.81 -24.15
CA SER A 115 -14.11 24.05 -24.25
C SER A 115 -13.24 24.59 -25.41
N ARG A 116 -11.93 24.62 -25.20
CA ARG A 116 -10.91 24.82 -26.24
C ARG A 116 -10.25 23.51 -26.68
N PHE A 117 -10.88 22.40 -26.35
CA PHE A 117 -10.44 21.05 -26.67
C PHE A 117 -11.54 20.31 -27.40
N THR A 118 -11.16 19.50 -28.39
CA THR A 118 -12.12 18.64 -29.08
C THR A 118 -12.59 17.51 -28.17
N GLU A 119 -13.74 16.94 -28.50
CA GLU A 119 -14.25 15.76 -27.79
C GLU A 119 -13.28 14.59 -27.86
N ASP A 120 -12.70 14.33 -29.06
CA ASP A 120 -11.71 13.27 -29.27
C ASP A 120 -10.46 13.47 -28.40
N PHE A 121 -9.98 14.72 -28.29
CA PHE A 121 -8.85 15.05 -27.41
C PHE A 121 -9.20 14.80 -25.94
N CYS A 122 -10.36 15.24 -25.48
CA CYS A 122 -10.80 14.99 -24.10
C CYS A 122 -10.94 13.49 -23.80
N ASN A 123 -11.42 12.70 -24.77
CA ASN A 123 -11.52 11.25 -24.64
C ASN A 123 -10.14 10.59 -24.54
N GLU A 124 -9.19 11.02 -25.36
CA GLU A 124 -7.81 10.51 -25.32
C GLU A 124 -7.14 10.81 -23.97
N ILE A 125 -7.27 12.06 -23.49
CA ILE A 125 -6.80 12.45 -22.16
C ILE A 125 -7.45 11.59 -21.06
N ALA A 126 -8.76 11.42 -21.09
CA ALA A 126 -9.50 10.63 -20.10
C ALA A 126 -9.04 9.17 -20.10
N TRP A 127 -8.85 8.58 -21.29
CA TRP A 127 -8.35 7.22 -21.43
C TRP A 127 -6.93 7.05 -20.86
N MET A 128 -6.04 8.00 -21.12
CA MET A 128 -4.67 8.00 -20.61
C MET A 128 -4.64 8.12 -19.08
N VAL A 129 -5.41 9.05 -18.49
CA VAL A 129 -5.43 9.26 -17.03
C VAL A 129 -5.98 8.06 -16.28
N CYS A 130 -6.84 7.25 -16.89
CA CYS A 130 -7.25 5.96 -16.33
C CYS A 130 -6.09 4.97 -16.19
N ARG A 131 -4.91 5.20 -16.80
CA ARG A 131 -3.78 4.26 -16.88
C ARG A 131 -2.46 4.81 -16.38
N MET A 132 -2.30 6.13 -16.40
CA MET A 132 -1.08 6.81 -15.96
C MET A 132 -1.39 8.05 -15.12
N SER A 133 -0.38 8.64 -14.48
CA SER A 133 -0.57 9.81 -13.63
C SER A 133 -0.96 11.06 -14.45
N ARG A 134 -1.74 11.95 -13.85
CA ARG A 134 -2.13 13.23 -14.47
C ARG A 134 -0.92 14.07 -14.88
N THR A 135 0.15 14.03 -14.08
CA THR A 135 1.40 14.75 -14.41
C THR A 135 2.06 14.17 -15.66
N ALA A 136 2.10 12.83 -15.78
CA ALA A 136 2.65 12.18 -16.97
C ALA A 136 1.84 12.53 -18.23
N VAL A 137 0.50 12.54 -18.14
CA VAL A 137 -0.37 12.95 -19.25
C VAL A 137 -0.18 14.42 -19.59
N ALA A 138 -0.09 15.30 -18.60
CA ALA A 138 0.14 16.72 -18.80
C ALA A 138 1.46 17.00 -19.53
N LEU A 139 2.53 16.27 -19.17
CA LEU A 139 3.83 16.36 -19.83
C LEU A 139 3.79 15.80 -21.25
N PHE A 140 3.16 14.64 -21.43
CA PHE A 140 3.10 13.95 -22.72
C PHE A 140 2.29 14.75 -23.76
N GLU A 141 1.17 15.33 -23.34
CA GLU A 141 0.27 16.08 -24.21
C GLU A 141 0.57 17.59 -24.28
N ASP A 142 1.57 18.03 -23.56
CA ASP A 142 1.94 19.45 -23.52
C ASP A 142 0.78 20.36 -23.08
N ILE A 143 0.09 20.01 -21.99
CA ILE A 143 -1.02 20.78 -21.39
C ILE A 143 -0.84 20.96 -19.89
N ASP A 144 -1.52 21.96 -19.32
CA ASP A 144 -1.55 22.14 -17.86
C ASP A 144 -2.31 21.00 -17.17
N TRP A 145 -1.84 20.59 -16.00
CA TRP A 145 -2.43 19.50 -15.22
C TRP A 145 -3.89 19.77 -14.80
N ARG A 146 -4.31 21.04 -14.67
CA ARG A 146 -5.72 21.41 -14.41
C ARG A 146 -6.58 21.11 -15.63
N THR A 147 -6.03 21.39 -16.82
CA THR A 147 -6.65 21.09 -18.11
C THR A 147 -6.91 19.58 -18.24
N VAL A 148 -5.95 18.75 -17.85
CA VAL A 148 -6.14 17.28 -17.81
C VAL A 148 -7.39 16.91 -16.99
N GLY A 149 -7.56 17.48 -15.80
CA GLY A 149 -8.73 17.21 -14.97
C GLY A 149 -10.05 17.68 -15.61
N ASN A 150 -10.03 18.82 -16.28
CA ASN A 150 -11.20 19.36 -16.96
C ASN A 150 -11.59 18.50 -18.19
N CYS A 151 -10.61 18.00 -18.95
CA CYS A 151 -10.86 17.07 -20.05
C CYS A 151 -11.48 15.76 -19.56
N VAL A 152 -10.99 15.21 -18.44
CA VAL A 152 -11.56 14.01 -17.81
C VAL A 152 -13.02 14.23 -17.44
N LYS A 153 -13.32 15.37 -16.79
CA LYS A 153 -14.71 15.71 -16.43
C LYS A 153 -15.59 15.90 -17.65
N ALA A 154 -15.13 16.62 -18.65
CA ALA A 154 -15.89 16.84 -19.89
C ALA A 154 -16.18 15.53 -20.62
N ALA A 155 -15.20 14.61 -20.70
CA ALA A 155 -15.41 13.30 -21.28
C ALA A 155 -16.45 12.49 -20.49
N HIS A 156 -16.34 12.46 -19.15
CA HIS A 156 -17.32 11.78 -18.31
C HIS A 156 -18.73 12.32 -18.49
N ASP A 157 -18.92 13.63 -18.35
CA ASP A 157 -20.24 14.29 -18.43
C ASP A 157 -20.92 14.10 -19.80
N ARG A 158 -20.14 13.89 -20.88
CA ARG A 158 -20.65 13.57 -22.21
C ARG A 158 -21.00 12.09 -22.36
N ILE A 159 -20.16 11.18 -21.83
CA ILE A 159 -20.39 9.73 -21.89
C ILE A 159 -21.61 9.36 -21.06
N GLU A 160 -21.78 10.01 -19.93
CA GLU A 160 -22.88 9.76 -19.01
C GLU A 160 -23.46 11.09 -18.50
N PRO A 161 -24.34 11.72 -19.29
CA PRO A 161 -24.97 13.00 -18.95
C PRO A 161 -25.95 12.90 -17.79
N ASP A 162 -26.51 11.72 -17.54
CA ASP A 162 -27.44 11.44 -16.45
C ASP A 162 -26.97 10.26 -15.60
N ILE A 163 -26.36 10.59 -14.48
CA ILE A 163 -25.83 9.60 -13.53
C ILE A 163 -26.94 8.79 -12.83
N THR A 164 -28.18 9.30 -12.81
CA THR A 164 -29.29 8.60 -12.13
C THR A 164 -29.64 7.28 -12.82
N ILE A 165 -29.35 7.15 -14.12
CA ILE A 165 -29.55 5.91 -14.89
C ILE A 165 -28.79 4.74 -14.26
N ARG A 166 -27.65 4.98 -13.59
CA ARG A 166 -26.88 3.94 -12.92
C ARG A 166 -27.58 3.37 -11.70
N MET A 167 -28.46 4.15 -11.08
CA MET A 167 -29.17 3.75 -9.87
C MET A 167 -30.40 2.88 -10.15
N HIS A 168 -30.78 2.72 -11.42
CA HIS A 168 -31.92 1.86 -11.78
C HIS A 168 -31.57 0.36 -11.74
N ASN A 169 -32.56 -0.46 -11.34
CA ASN A 169 -32.48 -1.91 -11.31
C ASN A 169 -31.33 -2.45 -10.44
N LEU A 170 -31.05 -1.80 -9.32
CA LEU A 170 -30.10 -2.29 -8.32
C LEU A 170 -30.78 -3.34 -7.44
N ARG A 171 -30.09 -4.47 -7.21
CA ARG A 171 -30.55 -5.55 -6.31
C ARG A 171 -29.57 -5.80 -5.17
N ARG A 172 -28.29 -5.83 -5.47
CA ARG A 172 -27.24 -6.12 -4.49
C ARG A 172 -26.25 -4.98 -4.50
N ILE A 173 -26.18 -4.23 -3.40
CA ILE A 173 -25.28 -3.07 -3.27
C ILE A 173 -24.27 -3.29 -2.15
N CYS A 174 -23.09 -2.73 -2.34
CA CYS A 174 -22.08 -2.61 -1.29
C CYS A 174 -21.75 -1.13 -1.07
N VAL A 175 -21.63 -0.74 0.20
CA VAL A 175 -21.32 0.63 0.62
C VAL A 175 -19.99 0.63 1.34
N ASP A 176 -19.10 1.54 0.96
CA ASP A 176 -17.82 1.72 1.64
C ASP A 176 -17.37 3.19 1.65
N GLU A 177 -16.50 3.52 2.57
CA GLU A 177 -15.95 4.85 2.76
C GLU A 177 -14.45 4.86 2.48
N THR A 178 -14.01 5.79 1.66
CA THR A 178 -12.58 5.93 1.34
C THR A 178 -12.09 7.33 1.63
N SER A 179 -11.03 7.46 2.43
CA SER A 179 -10.36 8.73 2.64
C SER A 179 -9.59 9.14 1.38
N TYR A 180 -9.85 10.34 0.89
CA TYR A 180 -9.17 10.88 -0.30
C TYR A 180 -8.17 11.99 0.02
N ARG A 181 -8.16 12.49 1.28
CA ARG A 181 -7.28 13.55 1.74
C ARG A 181 -6.98 13.40 3.22
N LYS A 182 -5.82 13.88 3.70
CA LYS A 182 -5.52 13.98 5.12
C LYS A 182 -6.52 14.90 5.82
N GLY A 183 -6.94 14.58 7.04
CA GLY A 183 -7.82 15.40 7.87
C GLY A 183 -9.31 15.13 7.62
N PHE A 184 -9.75 13.86 7.78
CA PHE A 184 -11.16 13.45 7.78
C PHE A 184 -11.96 13.76 6.50
N ALA A 185 -11.30 13.85 5.35
CA ALA A 185 -11.95 14.01 4.08
C ALA A 185 -12.23 12.63 3.45
N TYR A 186 -13.50 12.25 3.40
CA TYR A 186 -13.97 10.95 2.91
C TYR A 186 -14.88 11.12 1.70
N VAL A 187 -14.99 10.08 0.92
CA VAL A 187 -16.07 9.85 -0.04
C VAL A 187 -16.76 8.54 0.32
N THR A 188 -18.09 8.57 0.28
CA THR A 188 -18.91 7.36 0.35
C THR A 188 -19.17 6.87 -1.06
N VAL A 189 -18.93 5.59 -1.29
CA VAL A 189 -19.05 4.93 -2.59
C VAL A 189 -20.09 3.84 -2.49
N VAL A 190 -21.06 3.84 -3.38
CA VAL A 190 -22.03 2.74 -3.53
C VAL A 190 -21.68 1.97 -4.81
N TYR A 191 -21.63 0.67 -4.66
CA TYR A 191 -21.18 -0.27 -5.67
C TYR A 191 -22.30 -1.28 -5.99
N ASP A 192 -22.57 -1.48 -7.28
CA ASP A 192 -23.46 -2.54 -7.79
C ASP A 192 -22.68 -3.85 -7.85
N MET A 193 -23.00 -4.79 -6.95
CA MET A 193 -22.30 -6.07 -6.83
C MET A 193 -22.59 -7.01 -8.02
N ASP A 194 -23.72 -6.86 -8.68
CA ASP A 194 -24.13 -7.72 -9.80
C ASP A 194 -23.41 -7.33 -11.08
N ARG A 195 -23.35 -6.04 -11.38
CA ARG A 195 -22.70 -5.50 -12.59
C ARG A 195 -21.25 -5.09 -12.38
N ASN A 196 -20.74 -5.18 -11.15
CA ASN A 196 -19.35 -4.82 -10.82
C ASN A 196 -18.98 -3.39 -11.19
N ARG A 197 -19.79 -2.41 -10.79
CA ARG A 197 -19.61 -1.02 -11.13
C ARG A 197 -19.94 -0.08 -9.98
N VAL A 198 -19.25 1.04 -9.93
CA VAL A 198 -19.62 2.15 -9.05
C VAL A 198 -20.89 2.81 -9.59
N VAL A 199 -21.88 3.00 -8.72
CA VAL A 199 -23.18 3.59 -9.12
C VAL A 199 -23.42 4.95 -8.48
N TRP A 200 -22.80 5.24 -7.34
CA TRP A 200 -22.95 6.52 -6.67
C TRP A 200 -21.70 6.85 -5.85
N ILE A 201 -21.32 8.12 -5.85
CA ILE A 201 -20.21 8.66 -5.06
C ILE A 201 -20.60 10.03 -4.53
N HIS A 202 -20.37 10.26 -3.25
CA HIS A 202 -20.60 11.56 -2.64
C HIS A 202 -19.48 11.91 -1.66
N GLU A 203 -19.21 13.21 -1.51
CA GLU A 203 -18.30 13.72 -0.49
C GLU A 203 -18.91 13.57 0.90
N GLY A 204 -18.09 13.14 1.85
CA GLY A 204 -18.47 12.91 3.24
C GLY A 204 -18.63 11.44 3.56
N ASN A 205 -19.11 11.17 4.77
CA ASN A 205 -19.29 9.85 5.33
C ASN A 205 -20.46 9.81 6.32
N GLY A 206 -20.90 8.60 6.67
CA GLY A 206 -21.88 8.37 7.73
C GLY A 206 -23.34 8.45 7.28
N LEU A 207 -24.22 8.52 8.28
CA LEU A 207 -25.66 8.38 8.13
C LEU A 207 -26.26 9.37 7.11
N GLU A 208 -25.96 10.65 7.25
CA GLU A 208 -26.54 11.71 6.43
C GLU A 208 -26.16 11.57 4.96
N ILE A 209 -24.94 11.14 4.69
CA ILE A 209 -24.45 10.98 3.32
C ILE A 209 -25.10 9.76 2.66
N PHE A 210 -25.16 8.62 3.34
CA PHE A 210 -25.81 7.44 2.76
C PHE A 210 -27.32 7.62 2.63
N ARG A 211 -27.94 8.43 3.49
CA ARG A 211 -29.34 8.81 3.36
C ARG A 211 -29.61 9.50 2.02
N LEU A 212 -28.71 10.38 1.53
CA LEU A 212 -28.87 11.05 0.23
C LEU A 212 -29.00 10.02 -0.92
N PHE A 213 -28.20 8.95 -0.90
CA PHE A 213 -28.35 7.86 -1.86
C PHE A 213 -29.69 7.16 -1.72
N CYS A 214 -30.07 6.81 -0.48
CA CYS A 214 -31.34 6.13 -0.22
C CYS A 214 -32.54 6.95 -0.70
N GLU A 215 -32.53 8.25 -0.47
CA GLU A 215 -33.62 9.16 -0.86
C GLU A 215 -33.64 9.45 -2.37
N ALA A 216 -32.51 9.35 -3.05
CA ALA A 216 -32.43 9.48 -4.51
C ALA A 216 -33.12 8.31 -5.26
N LEU A 217 -33.29 7.16 -4.61
CA LEU A 217 -34.04 6.02 -5.15
C LEU A 217 -35.54 6.20 -4.92
N SER A 218 -36.35 5.85 -5.92
CA SER A 218 -37.81 5.79 -5.77
C SER A 218 -38.23 4.70 -4.76
N PRO A 219 -39.45 4.78 -4.19
CA PRO A 219 -39.94 3.75 -3.26
C PRO A 219 -39.91 2.33 -3.84
N ASP A 220 -40.16 2.17 -5.14
CA ASP A 220 -40.17 0.87 -5.78
C ASP A 220 -38.75 0.34 -6.03
N GLU A 221 -37.80 1.20 -6.36
CA GLU A 221 -36.38 0.83 -6.46
C GLU A 221 -35.81 0.43 -5.09
N ARG A 222 -36.21 1.11 -4.02
CA ARG A 222 -35.81 0.72 -2.65
C ARG A 222 -36.30 -0.69 -2.29
N LYS A 223 -37.51 -1.09 -2.71
CA LYS A 223 -38.03 -2.44 -2.50
C LYS A 223 -37.31 -3.51 -3.31
N GLN A 224 -36.64 -3.15 -4.43
CA GLN A 224 -35.88 -4.07 -5.27
C GLN A 224 -34.52 -4.43 -4.67
N ILE A 225 -34.01 -3.63 -3.71
CA ILE A 225 -32.74 -3.94 -3.05
C ILE A 225 -32.92 -5.16 -2.15
N GLU A 226 -32.17 -6.22 -2.45
CA GLU A 226 -32.20 -7.52 -1.76
C GLU A 226 -31.05 -7.66 -0.76
N ILE A 227 -29.88 -7.05 -1.06
CA ILE A 227 -28.69 -7.12 -0.22
C ILE A 227 -28.06 -5.74 -0.09
N VAL A 228 -27.76 -5.36 1.15
CA VAL A 228 -26.92 -4.22 1.48
C VAL A 228 -25.68 -4.74 2.23
N ALA A 229 -24.55 -4.76 1.56
CA ALA A 229 -23.26 -5.13 2.13
C ALA A 229 -22.46 -3.86 2.53
N GLY A 230 -21.54 -4.00 3.47
CA GLY A 230 -20.63 -2.94 3.91
C GLY A 230 -19.91 -3.32 5.20
N ASP A 231 -19.20 -2.38 5.80
CA ASP A 231 -18.53 -2.60 7.08
C ASP A 231 -19.51 -2.74 8.26
N GLY A 232 -19.03 -2.84 9.49
CA GLY A 232 -19.85 -2.96 10.70
C GLY A 232 -20.40 -1.63 11.24
N ALA A 233 -20.49 -0.58 10.42
CA ALA A 233 -20.97 0.71 10.88
C ALA A 233 -22.50 0.71 11.14
N GLN A 234 -22.90 1.19 12.30
CA GLN A 234 -24.30 1.21 12.74
C GLN A 234 -25.21 2.05 11.81
N TRP A 235 -24.67 3.08 11.17
CA TRP A 235 -25.44 3.91 10.26
C TRP A 235 -25.92 3.15 9.01
N ILE A 236 -25.14 2.13 8.55
CA ILE A 236 -25.56 1.26 7.44
C ILE A 236 -26.76 0.42 7.88
N ASP A 237 -26.71 -0.13 9.10
CA ASP A 237 -27.82 -0.91 9.66
C ASP A 237 -29.08 -0.05 9.78
N THR A 238 -28.95 1.20 10.25
CA THR A 238 -30.05 2.16 10.39
C THR A 238 -30.68 2.48 9.04
N CYS A 239 -29.88 2.85 8.04
CA CYS A 239 -30.39 3.14 6.70
C CYS A 239 -31.00 1.91 6.04
N THR A 240 -30.39 0.73 6.20
CA THR A 240 -30.94 -0.51 5.63
C THR A 240 -32.34 -0.79 6.17
N LYS A 241 -32.52 -0.72 7.47
CA LYS A 241 -33.83 -0.94 8.11
C LYS A 241 -34.86 0.10 7.70
N THR A 242 -34.46 1.36 7.54
CA THR A 242 -35.39 2.47 7.28
C THR A 242 -35.80 2.51 5.81
N TYR A 243 -34.88 2.30 4.86
CA TYR A 243 -35.13 2.57 3.45
C TYR A 243 -35.28 1.33 2.58
N PHE A 244 -34.76 0.17 3.00
CA PHE A 244 -34.73 -1.06 2.19
C PHE A 244 -35.47 -2.20 2.88
N PRO A 245 -36.81 -2.21 2.85
CA PRO A 245 -37.64 -3.14 3.65
C PRO A 245 -37.42 -4.61 3.31
N ASN A 246 -36.99 -4.92 2.10
CA ASN A 246 -36.76 -6.29 1.63
C ASN A 246 -35.28 -6.71 1.69
N ALA A 247 -34.39 -5.81 2.10
CA ALA A 247 -32.96 -6.06 2.03
C ALA A 247 -32.43 -6.86 3.22
N THR A 248 -31.58 -7.81 2.94
CA THR A 248 -30.76 -8.49 3.93
C THR A 248 -29.46 -7.69 4.13
N ARG A 249 -29.20 -7.32 5.38
CA ARG A 249 -27.94 -6.66 5.76
C ARG A 249 -26.83 -7.69 5.87
N CYS A 250 -25.74 -7.49 5.14
CA CYS A 250 -24.55 -8.32 5.11
C CYS A 250 -23.31 -7.51 5.54
N ILE A 251 -22.42 -8.12 6.33
CA ILE A 251 -21.12 -7.52 6.63
C ILE A 251 -20.09 -8.06 5.63
N ASP A 252 -19.29 -7.16 5.11
CA ASP A 252 -18.17 -7.50 4.25
C ASP A 252 -17.12 -8.33 5.00
N PHE A 253 -16.82 -9.53 4.52
CA PHE A 253 -15.85 -10.44 5.12
C PHE A 253 -14.45 -9.84 5.21
N PHE A 254 -14.09 -8.97 4.27
CA PHE A 254 -12.81 -8.27 4.32
C PHE A 254 -12.64 -7.50 5.63
N HIS A 255 -13.66 -6.74 6.03
CA HIS A 255 -13.63 -5.98 7.28
C HIS A 255 -13.59 -6.88 8.51
N VAL A 256 -14.29 -8.03 8.49
CA VAL A 256 -14.23 -9.00 9.60
C VAL A 256 -12.81 -9.56 9.77
N VAL A 257 -12.16 -9.93 8.66
CA VAL A 257 -10.76 -10.39 8.67
C VAL A 257 -9.80 -9.26 9.06
N GLU A 258 -10.07 -8.02 8.63
CA GLU A 258 -9.29 -6.85 9.03
C GLU A 258 -9.36 -6.63 10.54
N TRP A 259 -10.55 -6.73 11.16
CA TRP A 259 -10.68 -6.65 12.62
C TRP A 259 -9.85 -7.72 13.33
N ALA A 260 -9.88 -8.96 12.81
CA ALA A 260 -9.08 -10.04 13.38
C ALA A 260 -7.56 -9.78 13.24
N ASN A 261 -7.11 -9.30 12.09
CA ASN A 261 -5.72 -8.92 11.85
C ASN A 261 -5.27 -7.75 12.75
N GLU A 262 -6.12 -6.74 12.96
CA GLU A 262 -5.82 -5.63 13.88
C GLU A 262 -5.63 -6.12 15.32
N LYS A 263 -6.51 -7.01 15.80
CA LYS A 263 -6.43 -7.55 17.15
C LYS A 263 -5.23 -8.49 17.31
N LEU A 264 -4.94 -9.32 16.31
CA LEU A 264 -3.74 -10.14 16.26
C LEU A 264 -2.47 -9.27 16.30
N ASP A 265 -2.42 -8.15 15.56
CA ASP A 265 -1.29 -7.23 15.59
C ASP A 265 -1.10 -6.56 16.97
N LYS A 266 -2.18 -6.31 17.72
CA LYS A 266 -2.10 -5.84 19.11
C LYS A 266 -1.46 -6.90 20.01
N VAL A 267 -1.86 -8.18 19.91
CA VAL A 267 -1.24 -9.28 20.65
C VAL A 267 0.23 -9.40 20.27
N ARG A 268 0.56 -9.41 18.97
CA ARG A 268 1.95 -9.46 18.48
C ARG A 268 2.81 -8.33 19.05
N THR A 269 2.28 -7.11 19.04
CA THR A 269 3.00 -5.92 19.53
C THR A 269 3.24 -6.01 21.04
N ALA A 270 2.26 -6.47 21.82
CA ALA A 270 2.40 -6.70 23.25
C ALA A 270 3.43 -7.81 23.56
N THR A 271 3.40 -8.91 22.80
CA THR A 271 4.37 -10.02 22.92
C THR A 271 5.79 -9.55 22.58
N ALA A 272 5.96 -8.75 21.51
CA ALA A 272 7.25 -8.18 21.15
C ALA A 272 7.79 -7.24 22.24
N ALA A 273 6.93 -6.43 22.83
CA ALA A 273 7.30 -5.53 23.95
C ALA A 273 7.71 -6.34 25.19
N LYS A 274 7.00 -7.44 25.51
CA LYS A 274 7.37 -8.37 26.62
C LYS A 274 8.73 -9.00 26.38
N ALA A 275 8.99 -9.50 25.17
CA ALA A 275 10.26 -10.09 24.79
C ALA A 275 11.42 -9.07 24.82
N ALA A 276 11.19 -7.83 24.41
CA ALA A 276 12.19 -6.76 24.50
C ALA A 276 12.53 -6.41 25.96
N ARG A 277 11.53 -6.33 26.84
CA ARG A 277 11.74 -6.08 28.28
C ARG A 277 12.52 -7.22 28.94
N GLU A 278 12.27 -8.47 28.55
CA GLU A 278 13.01 -9.62 29.05
C GLU A 278 14.48 -9.56 28.63
N TYR A 279 14.76 -9.21 27.37
CA TYR A 279 16.12 -8.97 26.89
C TYR A 279 16.82 -7.86 27.71
N ASP A 280 16.16 -6.72 27.92
CA ASP A 280 16.73 -5.59 28.66
C ASP A 280 16.99 -5.97 30.13
N ARG A 281 16.08 -6.71 30.76
CA ARG A 281 16.22 -7.22 32.13
C ARG A 281 17.44 -8.15 32.25
N ARG A 282 17.54 -9.14 31.36
CA ARG A 282 18.67 -10.08 31.36
C ARG A 282 20.00 -9.39 31.11
N LYS A 283 19.99 -8.42 30.19
CA LYS A 283 21.16 -7.61 29.92
C LYS A 283 21.65 -6.85 31.15
N GLN A 284 20.75 -6.25 31.91
CA GLN A 284 21.08 -5.55 33.16
C GLN A 284 21.59 -6.52 34.25
N GLU A 285 20.96 -7.69 34.39
CA GLU A 285 21.41 -8.72 35.32
C GLU A 285 22.84 -9.17 35.00
N PHE A 286 23.15 -9.44 33.73
CA PHE A 286 24.49 -9.84 33.32
C PHE A 286 25.52 -8.71 33.47
N GLN A 287 25.16 -7.48 33.15
CA GLN A 287 26.03 -6.32 33.39
C GLN A 287 26.42 -6.19 34.86
N LYS A 288 25.44 -6.37 35.76
CA LYS A 288 25.69 -6.33 37.22
C LYS A 288 26.60 -7.48 37.67
N ALA A 289 26.31 -8.70 37.23
CA ALA A 289 27.11 -9.87 37.58
C ALA A 289 28.57 -9.75 37.11
N GLU A 290 28.79 -9.26 35.88
CA GLU A 290 30.15 -9.04 35.35
C GLU A 290 30.89 -7.88 36.02
N ALA A 291 30.17 -6.82 36.43
CA ALA A 291 30.77 -5.75 37.22
C ALA A 291 31.20 -6.23 38.62
N GLU A 292 30.35 -6.99 39.30
CA GLU A 292 30.65 -7.63 40.60
C GLU A 292 31.84 -8.59 40.49
N ALA A 293 31.89 -9.41 39.43
CA ALA A 293 33.01 -10.34 39.18
C ALA A 293 34.31 -9.57 38.90
N ALA A 294 34.26 -8.49 38.14
CA ALA A 294 35.43 -7.64 37.82
C ALA A 294 35.96 -6.93 39.09
N GLU A 295 35.08 -6.43 39.97
CA GLU A 295 35.44 -5.83 41.24
C GLU A 295 36.08 -6.86 42.22
N ALA A 296 35.52 -8.07 42.28
CA ALA A 296 36.08 -9.15 43.06
C ALA A 296 37.48 -9.60 42.55
N ALA A 297 37.64 -9.68 41.21
CA ALA A 297 38.92 -10.00 40.60
C ALA A 297 39.99 -8.94 40.85
N GLU A 298 39.61 -7.65 40.78
CA GLU A 298 40.53 -6.53 41.07
C GLU A 298 40.93 -6.52 42.57
N THR A 299 39.98 -6.77 43.46
CA THR A 299 40.24 -6.89 44.89
C THR A 299 41.21 -8.05 45.17
N ALA A 300 40.98 -9.22 44.61
CA ALA A 300 41.85 -10.37 44.74
C ALA A 300 43.26 -10.09 44.17
N ARG A 301 43.37 -9.37 43.04
CA ARG A 301 44.63 -8.95 42.47
C ARG A 301 45.41 -7.99 43.40
N GLN A 302 44.72 -7.02 43.99
CA GLN A 302 45.32 -6.07 44.95
C GLN A 302 45.83 -6.80 46.19
N GLN A 303 45.03 -7.72 46.72
CA GLN A 303 45.40 -8.58 47.87
C GLN A 303 46.63 -9.46 47.56
N ARG A 304 46.66 -10.06 46.36
CA ARG A 304 47.82 -10.81 45.89
C ARG A 304 49.06 -9.98 45.79
N MET A 305 48.99 -8.78 45.14
CA MET A 305 50.13 -7.87 45.03
C MET A 305 50.64 -7.39 46.39
N ALA A 306 49.72 -7.12 47.32
CA ALA A 306 50.10 -6.75 48.69
C ALA A 306 50.83 -7.88 49.43
N ALA A 307 50.34 -9.11 49.30
CA ALA A 307 50.95 -10.31 49.90
C ALA A 307 52.32 -10.63 49.29
N GLU A 308 52.47 -10.53 47.95
CA GLU A 308 53.74 -10.67 47.24
C GLU A 308 54.77 -9.60 47.65
N ALA A 309 54.35 -8.35 47.81
CA ALA A 309 55.20 -7.25 48.25
C ALA A 309 55.67 -7.46 49.73
N GLU A 310 54.75 -7.88 50.63
CA GLU A 310 55.12 -8.20 52.01
C GLU A 310 56.09 -9.37 52.06
N LEU A 311 55.86 -10.41 51.29
CA LEU A 311 56.76 -11.59 51.20
C LEU A 311 58.14 -11.23 50.69
N ALA A 312 58.23 -10.33 49.66
CA ALA A 312 59.51 -9.86 49.09
C ALA A 312 60.33 -9.03 50.08
N ALA A 313 59.67 -8.30 51.00
CA ALA A 313 60.35 -7.52 52.04
C ALA A 313 60.90 -8.36 53.21
N MET A 314 60.56 -9.66 53.31
CA MET A 314 60.99 -10.53 54.39
C MET A 314 62.40 -11.12 54.12
N PRO A 315 63.17 -11.41 55.21
CA PRO A 315 64.51 -11.99 55.10
C PRO A 315 64.56 -13.30 54.32
N LYS A 316 65.48 -13.42 53.39
CA LYS A 316 65.65 -14.60 52.50
C LYS A 316 66.28 -15.82 53.15
N ARG A 317 66.93 -15.67 54.37
CA ARG A 317 67.61 -16.76 55.08
C ARG A 317 66.99 -16.97 56.45
N GLY A 318 66.72 -18.21 56.82
CA GLY A 318 66.19 -18.62 58.11
C GLY A 318 64.93 -19.50 57.98
N ARG A 319 64.52 -20.24 59.06
CA ARG A 319 63.28 -21.02 59.08
C ARG A 319 62.09 -20.04 58.93
N PRO A 320 61.12 -20.32 58.04
CA PRO A 320 60.01 -19.44 57.83
C PRO A 320 59.22 -19.21 59.13
N GLY A 321 59.11 -17.92 59.51
CA GLY A 321 58.25 -17.52 60.65
C GLY A 321 56.76 -17.73 60.30
N LYS A 322 55.92 -17.82 61.34
CA LYS A 322 54.46 -18.05 61.17
C LYS A 322 53.79 -17.17 60.10
N ARG A 323 54.12 -15.88 60.12
CA ARG A 323 53.58 -14.90 59.12
C ARG A 323 53.99 -15.17 57.69
N LYS A 324 55.25 -15.65 57.47
CA LYS A 324 55.72 -15.99 56.13
C LYS A 324 55.00 -17.25 55.60
N GLN A 325 54.67 -18.20 56.45
CA GLN A 325 53.95 -19.37 56.09
C GLN A 325 52.48 -19.00 55.76
N GLU A 326 51.85 -18.18 56.56
CA GLU A 326 50.47 -17.67 56.30
C GLU A 326 50.36 -16.97 54.92
N LEU A 327 51.35 -16.15 54.54
CA LEU A 327 51.37 -15.51 53.24
C LEU A 327 51.58 -16.47 52.07
N LEU A 328 52.43 -17.50 52.26
CA LEU A 328 52.63 -18.54 51.25
C LEU A 328 51.39 -19.39 51.05
N ASP A 329 50.74 -19.78 52.14
CA ASP A 329 49.49 -20.55 52.11
C ASP A 329 48.35 -19.74 51.49
N PHE A 330 48.28 -18.43 51.77
CA PHE A 330 47.32 -17.52 51.14
C PHE A 330 47.59 -17.37 49.63
N LEU A 331 48.83 -17.18 49.19
CA LEU A 331 49.16 -17.10 47.79
C LEU A 331 48.93 -18.42 47.06
N ALA A 332 49.19 -19.57 47.74
CA ALA A 332 48.88 -20.88 47.19
C ALA A 332 47.37 -21.09 47.02
N SER A 333 46.54 -20.69 48.00
CA SER A 333 45.09 -20.76 47.88
C SER A 333 44.51 -19.91 46.74
N LEU A 334 45.11 -18.75 46.47
CA LEU A 334 44.75 -17.89 45.34
C LEU A 334 45.21 -18.51 44.00
N THR A 335 46.26 -19.33 43.97
CA THR A 335 46.79 -19.97 42.76
C THR A 335 45.97 -21.20 42.36
N GLU A 336 45.37 -21.92 43.30
CA GLU A 336 44.44 -23.02 43.04
C GLU A 336 43.10 -22.52 42.46
N ALA A 337 42.69 -21.30 42.77
CA ALA A 337 41.46 -20.68 42.24
C ALA A 337 41.58 -20.19 40.80
N VAL A 338 42.79 -19.98 40.28
CA VAL A 338 43.07 -19.63 38.89
C VAL A 338 43.55 -20.88 38.17
N GLN A 339 42.65 -21.65 37.57
CA GLN A 339 43.02 -22.67 36.58
C GLN A 339 43.73 -21.94 35.43
N THR A 340 45.07 -21.94 35.44
CA THR A 340 45.86 -21.51 34.29
C THR A 340 45.60 -22.49 33.17
N GLU A 341 45.01 -22.02 32.06
CA GLU A 341 44.93 -22.77 30.81
C GLU A 341 46.28 -23.43 30.53
N THR A 342 46.22 -24.74 30.27
CA THR A 342 47.47 -25.48 29.93
C THR A 342 48.06 -24.88 28.65
N PRO A 343 49.40 -24.98 28.42
CA PRO A 343 50.04 -24.53 27.21
C PRO A 343 49.38 -25.05 25.93
N GLU A 344 48.79 -26.23 25.98
CA GLU A 344 48.03 -26.82 24.87
C GLU A 344 46.68 -26.12 24.65
N GLN A 345 45.97 -25.74 25.71
CA GLN A 345 44.72 -24.99 25.63
C GLN A 345 44.96 -23.57 25.09
N GLN A 346 46.03 -22.90 25.51
CA GLN A 346 46.43 -21.59 24.99
C GLN A 346 46.81 -21.64 23.50
N ARG A 347 47.46 -22.74 23.08
CA ARG A 347 47.79 -22.94 21.68
C ARG A 347 46.56 -23.20 20.82
N ALA A 348 45.65 -24.02 21.28
CA ALA A 348 44.38 -24.29 20.62
C ALA A 348 43.49 -23.01 20.50
N ALA A 349 43.47 -22.18 21.56
CA ALA A 349 42.78 -20.89 21.54
C ALA A 349 43.38 -19.91 20.52
N ALA A 350 44.73 -19.88 20.42
CA ALA A 350 45.44 -19.04 19.42
C ALA A 350 45.16 -19.49 17.98
N GLU A 351 45.14 -20.79 17.74
CA GLU A 351 44.78 -21.38 16.44
C GLU A 351 43.36 -21.07 16.04
N ALA A 352 42.39 -21.22 16.96
CA ALA A 352 40.96 -20.91 16.74
C ALA A 352 40.75 -19.42 16.46
N GLU A 353 41.40 -18.52 17.22
CA GLU A 353 41.31 -17.06 16.98
C GLU A 353 41.93 -16.69 15.62
N LEU A 354 43.05 -17.29 15.25
CA LEU A 354 43.68 -17.05 13.96
C LEU A 354 42.84 -17.56 12.79
N ALA A 355 42.16 -18.69 12.93
CA ALA A 355 41.29 -19.25 11.92
C ALA A 355 40.03 -18.37 11.67
N ALA A 356 39.57 -17.66 12.68
CA ALA A 356 38.44 -16.72 12.60
C ALA A 356 38.82 -15.38 11.94
N MET A 357 40.12 -15.09 11.72
CA MET A 357 40.58 -13.83 11.13
C MET A 357 40.55 -13.86 9.60
N PRO A 358 40.32 -12.69 8.93
CA PRO A 358 40.31 -12.62 7.47
C PRO A 358 41.61 -13.16 6.83
N LYS A 359 41.45 -14.00 5.80
CA LYS A 359 42.59 -14.62 5.08
C LYS A 359 43.38 -13.63 4.21
N TYR A 360 42.73 -12.54 3.78
CA TYR A 360 43.33 -11.54 2.87
C TYR A 360 43.40 -10.16 3.51
N GLY A 361 44.44 -9.41 3.21
CA GLY A 361 44.71 -8.05 3.69
C GLY A 361 45.99 -7.94 4.52
N ARG A 362 46.40 -6.69 4.86
CA ARG A 362 47.57 -6.47 5.70
C ARG A 362 47.31 -7.05 7.11
N PRO A 363 48.18 -7.96 7.63
CA PRO A 363 47.92 -8.60 8.92
C PRO A 363 47.85 -7.57 10.04
N SER A 364 46.78 -7.65 10.86
CA SER A 364 46.63 -6.84 12.06
C SER A 364 47.75 -7.14 13.06
N ARG A 365 48.07 -6.21 13.98
CA ARG A 365 49.06 -6.44 15.04
C ARG A 365 48.72 -7.68 15.84
N ARG A 366 47.43 -7.89 16.18
CA ARG A 366 46.93 -9.10 16.88
C ARG A 366 47.24 -10.39 16.11
N LYS A 367 47.06 -10.39 14.79
CA LYS A 367 47.38 -11.54 13.93
C LYS A 367 48.88 -11.84 13.91
N GLN A 368 49.72 -10.79 13.91
CA GLN A 368 51.17 -10.93 14.01
C GLN A 368 51.61 -11.49 15.36
N ASP A 369 51.01 -11.01 16.46
CA ASP A 369 51.30 -11.45 17.82
C ASP A 369 50.90 -12.93 18.04
N LEU A 370 49.71 -13.35 17.52
CA LEU A 370 49.27 -14.76 17.57
C LEU A 370 50.18 -15.69 16.75
N LEU A 371 50.59 -15.26 15.55
CA LEU A 371 51.54 -16.01 14.74
C LEU A 371 52.91 -16.16 15.45
N ALA A 372 53.42 -15.06 16.04
CA ALA A 372 54.68 -15.06 16.78
C ALA A 372 54.61 -16.01 18.03
N PHE A 373 53.44 -16.09 18.69
CA PHE A 373 53.23 -17.02 19.79
C PHE A 373 53.18 -18.49 19.30
N LEU A 374 52.47 -18.79 18.24
CA LEU A 374 52.38 -20.14 17.67
C LEU A 374 53.72 -20.61 17.10
N GLU A 375 54.56 -19.71 16.58
CA GLU A 375 55.91 -19.99 16.10
C GLU A 375 56.97 -20.04 17.20
N GLY A 376 56.55 -19.86 18.47
CA GLY A 376 57.46 -19.93 19.64
C GLY A 376 58.39 -18.71 19.80
N ARG A 377 58.10 -17.60 19.09
CA ARG A 377 58.82 -16.35 19.23
C ARG A 377 58.36 -15.48 20.40
N LEU A 378 57.19 -15.80 20.96
CA LEU A 378 56.64 -15.24 22.19
C LEU A 378 56.39 -16.39 23.20
N GLU A 379 56.95 -16.23 24.42
CA GLU A 379 56.82 -17.23 25.51
C GLU A 379 55.44 -17.22 26.18
N PHE A 380 54.69 -16.13 26.02
CA PHE A 380 53.39 -15.96 26.66
C PHE A 380 52.30 -15.71 25.60
N PHE A 381 51.11 -16.26 25.86
CA PHE A 381 49.94 -15.98 25.06
C PHE A 381 49.67 -14.46 25.08
N PRO A 382 49.67 -13.77 23.91
CA PRO A 382 49.63 -12.32 23.89
C PRO A 382 48.28 -11.82 24.40
N PRO A 383 48.27 -10.91 25.40
CA PRO A 383 47.03 -10.35 25.92
C PRO A 383 46.28 -9.56 24.83
N VAL A 384 44.99 -9.59 24.85
CA VAL A 384 44.18 -8.77 23.97
C VAL A 384 44.48 -7.30 24.28
N ALA A 385 45.16 -6.59 23.37
CA ALA A 385 45.51 -5.20 23.56
C ALA A 385 44.27 -4.37 23.85
N SER A 386 44.24 -3.66 24.95
CA SER A 386 43.19 -2.70 25.29
C SER A 386 43.00 -1.72 24.13
N PRO A 387 41.82 -1.56 23.56
CA PRO A 387 41.60 -0.73 22.39
C PRO A 387 41.97 0.72 22.73
N SER A 388 42.88 1.32 21.95
CA SER A 388 43.23 2.72 22.04
C SER A 388 41.96 3.58 21.98
N LYS A 389 41.85 4.56 22.88
CA LYS A 389 40.70 5.49 22.98
C LYS A 389 40.55 6.29 21.68
N LYS A 390 39.74 5.78 20.74
CA LYS A 390 39.19 6.61 19.66
C LYS A 390 37.91 7.26 20.20
N LYS A 391 37.93 8.58 20.31
CA LYS A 391 36.72 9.38 20.62
C LYS A 391 35.62 9.08 19.58
N GLY A 392 34.44 8.63 20.01
CA GLY A 392 33.24 8.76 19.21
C GLY A 392 32.33 7.53 19.04
N ARG A 393 32.65 6.36 19.60
CA ARG A 393 31.69 5.22 19.56
C ARG A 393 31.58 4.64 20.97
N PRO A 394 30.35 4.46 21.52
CA PRO A 394 30.21 3.77 22.81
C PRO A 394 30.89 2.41 22.72
N ARG A 395 31.64 2.05 23.80
CA ARG A 395 32.26 0.73 23.90
C ARG A 395 31.17 -0.31 23.69
N LYS A 396 31.39 -1.26 22.81
CA LYS A 396 30.62 -2.49 22.79
C LYS A 396 30.82 -3.14 24.16
N GLU A 397 29.74 -3.26 24.92
CA GLU A 397 29.74 -3.99 26.17
C GLU A 397 30.27 -5.40 25.89
N GLN A 398 31.28 -5.83 26.64
CA GLN A 398 31.83 -7.18 26.52
C GLN A 398 31.16 -8.01 27.59
N PHE A 399 30.40 -9.01 27.15
CA PHE A 399 29.84 -10.04 27.99
C PHE A 399 30.68 -11.31 27.86
N THR A 400 30.61 -12.21 28.82
CA THR A 400 31.13 -13.57 28.67
C THR A 400 30.47 -14.24 27.46
N SER A 401 31.14 -15.23 26.84
CA SER A 401 30.59 -15.92 25.67
C SER A 401 29.21 -16.52 25.94
N GLU A 402 28.99 -17.09 27.11
CA GLU A 402 27.72 -17.66 27.54
C GLU A 402 26.62 -16.58 27.66
N HIS A 403 26.91 -15.48 28.36
CA HIS A 403 25.96 -14.36 28.48
C HIS A 403 25.63 -13.76 27.12
N GLN A 404 26.62 -13.63 26.23
CA GLN A 404 26.42 -13.09 24.89
C GLN A 404 25.52 -13.99 24.04
N GLU A 405 25.70 -15.33 24.10
CA GLU A 405 24.83 -16.28 23.39
C GLU A 405 23.38 -16.20 23.87
N ILE A 406 23.17 -16.11 25.18
CA ILE A 406 21.81 -15.94 25.74
C ILE A 406 21.19 -14.61 25.24
N LEU A 407 21.94 -13.52 25.28
CA LEU A 407 21.46 -12.21 24.84
C LEU A 407 21.16 -12.20 23.33
N ASP A 408 22.02 -12.80 22.52
CA ASP A 408 21.81 -12.91 21.06
C ASP A 408 20.58 -13.76 20.75
N HIS A 409 20.37 -14.86 21.46
CA HIS A 409 19.16 -15.68 21.34
C HIS A 409 17.90 -14.88 21.68
N LEU A 410 17.85 -14.18 22.82
CA LEU A 410 16.71 -13.36 23.23
C LEU A 410 16.45 -12.21 22.23
N GLN A 411 17.50 -11.57 21.73
CA GLN A 411 17.39 -10.49 20.75
C GLN A 411 16.83 -10.99 19.41
N ASN A 412 17.31 -12.16 18.95
CA ASN A 412 16.83 -12.76 17.71
C ASN A 412 15.35 -13.15 17.80
N ARG A 413 14.93 -13.70 18.95
CA ARG A 413 13.52 -14.01 19.24
C ARG A 413 12.65 -12.74 19.19
N ALA A 414 13.07 -11.66 19.86
CA ALA A 414 12.33 -10.39 19.84
C ALA A 414 12.23 -9.79 18.43
N ARG A 415 13.31 -9.86 17.64
CA ARG A 415 13.33 -9.42 16.23
C ARG A 415 12.41 -10.27 15.36
N ALA A 416 12.37 -11.58 15.56
CA ALA A 416 11.50 -12.50 14.82
C ALA A 416 10.02 -12.11 15.00
N ILE A 417 9.57 -11.86 16.24
CA ILE A 417 8.19 -11.41 16.50
C ILE A 417 7.91 -10.06 15.83
N LYS A 418 8.81 -9.10 15.99
CA LYS A 418 8.64 -7.76 15.37
C LYS A 418 8.50 -7.85 13.86
N GLY A 419 9.23 -8.75 13.22
CA GLY A 419 9.22 -9.00 11.77
C GLY A 419 8.13 -9.97 11.29
N SER A 420 7.26 -10.52 12.16
CA SER A 420 6.27 -11.53 11.79
C SER A 420 4.92 -10.98 11.30
N LYS A 421 4.71 -9.66 11.32
CA LYS A 421 3.42 -9.03 10.95
C LYS A 421 2.87 -9.55 9.62
N HIS A 422 3.70 -9.59 8.60
CA HIS A 422 3.28 -10.06 7.27
C HIS A 422 3.01 -11.57 7.24
N ALA A 423 3.83 -12.38 7.92
CA ALA A 423 3.62 -13.82 8.01
C ALA A 423 2.28 -14.15 8.69
N LEU A 424 1.99 -13.53 9.83
CA LEU A 424 0.75 -13.73 10.58
C LEU A 424 -0.49 -13.17 9.87
N GLY A 425 -0.31 -12.17 9.00
CA GLY A 425 -1.41 -11.57 8.22
C GLY A 425 -1.74 -12.31 6.93
N HIS A 426 -0.84 -13.19 6.43
CA HIS A 426 -1.09 -14.00 5.24
C HIS A 426 -1.90 -15.25 5.58
N ASN A 427 -2.59 -15.77 4.57
CA ASN A 427 -3.23 -17.07 4.67
C ASN A 427 -2.14 -18.17 4.63
N PRO A 428 -2.27 -19.26 5.42
CA PRO A 428 -1.26 -20.32 5.49
C PRO A 428 -0.87 -20.87 4.12
N GLU A 429 -1.85 -21.07 3.23
CA GLU A 429 -1.69 -21.58 1.86
C GLU A 429 -0.88 -20.66 0.93
N ASN A 430 -0.70 -19.40 1.30
CA ASN A 430 0.02 -18.39 0.53
C ASN A 430 1.36 -17.97 1.17
N CYS A 431 1.74 -18.61 2.28
CA CYS A 431 2.99 -18.33 2.97
C CYS A 431 4.19 -18.88 2.21
N SER A 432 5.27 -18.08 2.09
CA SER A 432 6.57 -18.58 1.68
C SER A 432 7.19 -19.46 2.78
N GLU A 433 8.17 -20.30 2.44
CA GLU A 433 8.91 -21.12 3.42
C GLU A 433 9.43 -20.29 4.59
N TYR A 434 10.04 -19.14 4.30
CA TYR A 434 10.52 -18.22 5.33
C TYR A 434 9.42 -17.69 6.25
N GLN A 435 8.20 -17.48 5.74
CA GLN A 435 7.06 -17.07 6.55
C GLN A 435 6.53 -18.23 7.40
N ALA A 436 6.49 -19.43 6.84
CA ALA A 436 6.10 -20.65 7.55
C ALA A 436 7.05 -20.97 8.71
N ASP A 437 8.36 -20.83 8.51
CA ASP A 437 9.36 -21.02 9.57
C ASP A 437 9.19 -20.01 10.71
N LYS A 438 8.84 -18.76 10.41
CA LYS A 438 8.51 -17.77 11.44
C LYS A 438 7.27 -18.17 12.24
N ILE A 439 6.24 -18.70 11.59
CA ILE A 439 5.03 -19.16 12.27
C ILE A 439 5.35 -20.33 13.19
N LYS A 440 6.18 -21.30 12.74
CA LYS A 440 6.66 -22.41 13.58
C LYS A 440 7.45 -21.95 14.81
N LEU A 441 8.30 -20.94 14.63
CA LEU A 441 9.02 -20.33 15.76
C LEU A 441 8.05 -19.72 16.77
N ILE A 442 7.00 -19.03 16.28
CA ILE A 442 5.96 -18.43 17.12
C ILE A 442 5.16 -19.53 17.84
N GLU A 443 4.83 -20.61 17.18
CA GLU A 443 4.14 -21.78 17.76
C GLU A 443 4.91 -22.34 18.95
N ASN A 444 6.22 -22.54 18.81
CA ASN A 444 7.06 -23.11 19.83
C ASN A 444 7.34 -22.16 21.01
N ASP A 445 7.59 -20.89 20.71
CA ASP A 445 8.14 -19.93 21.67
C ASP A 445 7.11 -18.97 22.27
N TYR A 446 5.95 -18.77 21.59
CA TYR A 446 4.97 -17.76 21.97
C TYR A 446 3.53 -18.28 21.85
N PRO A 447 3.10 -19.19 22.73
CA PRO A 447 1.81 -19.87 22.66
C PRO A 447 0.61 -18.91 22.64
N ASP A 448 0.67 -17.79 23.38
CA ASP A 448 -0.37 -16.78 23.38
C ASP A 448 -0.54 -16.12 22.00
N LEU A 449 0.57 -15.78 21.34
CA LEU A 449 0.54 -15.19 20.00
C LEU A 449 0.09 -16.21 18.95
N TYR A 450 0.52 -17.46 19.08
CA TYR A 450 0.09 -18.56 18.21
C TYR A 450 -1.41 -18.83 18.37
N ARG A 451 -1.92 -18.84 19.60
CA ARG A 451 -3.35 -18.97 19.87
C ARG A 451 -4.16 -17.86 19.22
N ALA A 452 -3.69 -16.60 19.28
CA ALA A 452 -4.34 -15.49 18.58
C ALA A 452 -4.34 -15.68 17.05
N TYR A 453 -3.25 -16.22 16.50
CA TYR A 453 -3.16 -16.57 15.07
C TYR A 453 -4.14 -17.69 14.69
N GLN A 454 -4.25 -18.74 15.48
CA GLN A 454 -5.21 -19.82 15.27
C GLN A 454 -6.65 -19.32 15.28
N LEU A 455 -7.00 -18.44 16.23
CA LEU A 455 -8.33 -17.81 16.30
C LEU A 455 -8.62 -16.98 15.03
N LYS A 456 -7.64 -16.20 14.53
CA LYS A 456 -7.80 -15.45 13.28
C LYS A 456 -8.05 -16.37 12.09
N GLU A 457 -7.29 -17.47 11.95
CA GLU A 457 -7.46 -18.42 10.85
C GLU A 457 -8.78 -19.18 10.94
N ALA A 458 -9.18 -19.61 12.13
CA ALA A 458 -10.46 -20.27 12.35
C ALA A 458 -11.63 -19.37 11.93
N LEU A 459 -11.61 -18.07 12.33
CA LEU A 459 -12.63 -17.11 11.90
C LEU A 459 -12.65 -16.98 10.37
N ARG A 460 -11.47 -16.86 9.72
CA ARG A 460 -11.38 -16.80 8.26
C ARG A 460 -12.02 -18.02 7.58
N LEU A 461 -11.79 -19.22 8.11
CA LEU A 461 -12.37 -20.44 7.56
C LEU A 461 -13.90 -20.48 7.70
N ILE A 462 -14.44 -20.04 8.84
CA ILE A 462 -15.88 -19.94 9.08
C ILE A 462 -16.55 -19.01 8.05
N LEU A 463 -15.95 -17.86 7.76
CA LEU A 463 -16.48 -16.91 6.79
C LEU A 463 -16.56 -17.47 5.35
N HIS A 464 -15.79 -18.51 5.02
CA HIS A 464 -15.77 -19.13 3.70
C HIS A 464 -16.63 -20.42 3.62
N MET A 465 -17.33 -20.77 4.69
CA MET A 465 -18.27 -21.89 4.68
C MET A 465 -19.44 -21.60 3.74
N LYS A 466 -20.05 -22.67 3.21
CA LYS A 466 -21.24 -22.56 2.34
C LYS A 466 -22.52 -22.83 3.10
N ASP A 467 -22.44 -23.61 4.16
CA ASP A 467 -23.59 -23.96 5.01
C ASP A 467 -23.71 -22.97 6.16
N GLU A 468 -24.80 -22.19 6.16
CA GLU A 468 -25.10 -21.20 7.20
C GLU A 468 -25.27 -21.86 8.58
N LYS A 469 -25.90 -23.04 8.65
CA LYS A 469 -26.15 -23.71 9.93
C LYS A 469 -24.84 -24.17 10.58
N GLN A 470 -23.98 -24.78 9.77
CA GLN A 470 -22.65 -25.18 10.26
C GLN A 470 -21.82 -23.95 10.64
N ALA A 471 -21.84 -22.91 9.81
CA ALA A 471 -21.14 -21.65 10.11
C ALA A 471 -21.63 -21.01 11.42
N ALA A 472 -22.95 -21.12 11.73
CA ALA A 472 -23.50 -20.59 12.97
C ALA A 472 -22.97 -21.35 14.19
N ILE A 473 -22.88 -22.68 14.13
CA ILE A 473 -22.34 -23.52 15.20
C ILE A 473 -20.86 -23.21 15.42
N GLU A 474 -20.07 -23.21 14.36
CA GLU A 474 -18.64 -22.92 14.41
C GLU A 474 -18.34 -21.50 14.90
N LEU A 475 -19.20 -20.54 14.53
CA LEU A 475 -19.04 -19.16 14.98
C LEU A 475 -19.36 -19.00 16.48
N ASP A 476 -20.35 -19.74 17.01
CA ASP A 476 -20.63 -19.78 18.44
C ASP A 476 -19.50 -20.40 19.25
N GLN A 477 -18.95 -21.50 18.76
CA GLN A 477 -17.78 -22.12 19.36
C GLN A 477 -16.59 -21.16 19.33
N TRP A 478 -16.35 -20.50 18.19
CA TRP A 478 -15.28 -19.52 18.04
C TRP A 478 -15.42 -18.35 19.03
N ILE A 479 -16.63 -17.82 19.20
CA ILE A 479 -16.92 -16.73 20.16
C ILE A 479 -16.57 -17.19 21.59
N THR A 480 -16.94 -18.42 21.93
CA THR A 480 -16.62 -19.02 23.24
C THR A 480 -15.11 -19.18 23.43
N ASP A 481 -14.42 -19.71 22.44
CA ASP A 481 -12.97 -19.93 22.47
C ASP A 481 -12.18 -18.62 22.54
N ALA A 482 -12.62 -17.59 21.82
CA ALA A 482 -11.98 -16.29 21.80
C ALA A 482 -12.21 -15.53 23.12
N SER A 483 -13.44 -15.60 23.69
CA SER A 483 -13.77 -15.00 24.99
C SER A 483 -13.03 -15.66 26.14
N GLY A 484 -12.83 -17.00 26.09
CA GLY A 484 -12.09 -17.78 27.07
C GLY A 484 -10.57 -17.79 26.88
N SER A 485 -10.03 -17.11 25.87
CA SER A 485 -8.61 -17.18 25.50
C SER A 485 -7.66 -16.50 26.49
N GLY A 486 -8.14 -15.64 27.39
CA GLY A 486 -7.33 -14.79 28.26
C GLY A 486 -6.58 -13.67 27.54
N LEU A 487 -6.76 -13.53 26.22
CA LEU A 487 -6.11 -12.50 25.39
C LEU A 487 -7.05 -11.31 25.20
N GLY A 488 -6.83 -10.20 25.94
CA GLY A 488 -7.71 -9.02 25.91
C GLY A 488 -8.15 -8.59 24.49
N PRO A 489 -7.24 -8.41 23.52
CA PRO A 489 -7.63 -8.06 22.16
C PRO A 489 -8.56 -9.08 21.47
N MET A 490 -8.41 -10.40 21.74
CA MET A 490 -9.27 -11.44 21.18
C MET A 490 -10.62 -11.49 21.87
N MET A 491 -10.67 -11.22 23.17
CA MET A 491 -11.93 -11.06 23.91
C MET A 491 -12.75 -9.88 23.38
N GLU A 492 -12.13 -8.73 23.16
CA GLU A 492 -12.78 -7.57 22.51
C GLU A 492 -13.29 -7.91 21.09
N LEU A 493 -12.53 -8.74 20.35
CA LEU A 493 -12.97 -9.21 19.03
C LEU A 493 -14.18 -10.11 19.13
N SER A 494 -14.22 -11.04 20.10
CA SER A 494 -15.37 -11.93 20.31
C SER A 494 -16.65 -11.17 20.59
N GLU A 495 -16.59 -10.13 21.42
CA GLU A 495 -17.73 -9.24 21.68
C GLU A 495 -18.21 -8.52 20.41
N LYS A 496 -17.26 -8.02 19.59
CA LYS A 496 -17.57 -7.37 18.33
C LYS A 496 -18.23 -8.34 17.34
N ILE A 497 -17.68 -9.54 17.20
CA ILE A 497 -18.21 -10.59 16.33
C ILE A 497 -19.61 -11.03 16.79
N ASN A 498 -19.81 -11.22 18.10
CA ASN A 498 -21.11 -11.58 18.66
C ASN A 498 -22.17 -10.51 18.36
N ARG A 499 -21.84 -9.23 18.50
CA ARG A 499 -22.73 -8.11 18.17
C ARG A 499 -23.17 -8.13 16.71
N HIS A 500 -22.30 -8.52 15.80
CA HIS A 500 -22.55 -8.54 14.36
C HIS A 500 -22.88 -9.94 13.82
N LYS A 501 -23.04 -10.94 14.68
CA LYS A 501 -23.23 -12.36 14.32
C LYS A 501 -24.31 -12.56 13.26
N ALA A 502 -25.48 -11.98 13.44
CA ALA A 502 -26.59 -12.12 12.49
C ALA A 502 -26.21 -11.61 11.08
N ASN A 503 -25.57 -10.45 11.00
CA ASN A 503 -25.18 -9.86 9.73
C ASN A 503 -24.01 -10.63 9.06
N ILE A 504 -23.12 -11.24 9.86
CA ILE A 504 -22.04 -12.12 9.38
C ILE A 504 -22.64 -13.41 8.80
N LEU A 505 -23.57 -14.05 9.49
CA LEU A 505 -24.25 -15.26 9.00
C LEU A 505 -25.09 -14.98 7.75
N ASN A 506 -25.75 -13.81 7.67
CA ASN A 506 -26.40 -13.36 6.45
C ASN A 506 -25.41 -13.30 5.28
N SER A 507 -24.17 -12.85 5.51
CA SER A 507 -23.13 -12.78 4.46
C SER A 507 -22.72 -14.16 3.99
N VAL A 508 -22.63 -15.15 4.89
CA VAL A 508 -22.38 -16.56 4.55
C VAL A 508 -23.52 -17.10 3.71
N ARG A 509 -24.78 -16.92 4.16
CA ARG A 509 -25.98 -17.38 3.45
C ARG A 509 -26.10 -16.78 2.05
N CYS A 510 -25.91 -15.46 1.95
CA CYS A 510 -26.07 -14.73 0.68
C CYS A 510 -24.86 -14.84 -0.24
N GLN A 511 -23.77 -15.50 0.21
CA GLN A 511 -22.46 -15.51 -0.49
C GLN A 511 -22.07 -14.10 -0.95
N ALA A 512 -22.30 -13.11 -0.06
CA ALA A 512 -22.03 -11.70 -0.33
C ALA A 512 -20.52 -11.44 -0.27
N ASN A 513 -19.79 -11.96 -1.27
CA ASN A 513 -18.34 -11.77 -1.40
C ASN A 513 -18.05 -10.39 -2.02
N SER A 514 -17.41 -9.54 -1.26
CA SER A 514 -17.03 -8.18 -1.63
C SER A 514 -15.61 -8.07 -2.24
N ALA A 515 -14.97 -9.18 -2.58
CA ALA A 515 -13.62 -9.15 -3.16
C ALA A 515 -13.51 -8.20 -4.38
N LYS A 516 -14.61 -7.99 -5.09
CA LYS A 516 -14.69 -7.05 -6.21
C LYS A 516 -14.82 -5.60 -5.75
N SER A 517 -15.58 -5.31 -4.70
CA SER A 517 -15.66 -3.96 -4.12
C SER A 517 -14.34 -3.56 -3.48
N GLU A 518 -13.64 -4.48 -2.84
CA GLU A 518 -12.27 -4.26 -2.34
C GLU A 518 -11.29 -3.92 -3.47
N ALA A 519 -11.38 -4.62 -4.61
CA ALA A 519 -10.56 -4.31 -5.78
C ALA A 519 -10.84 -2.90 -6.32
N VAL A 520 -12.12 -2.46 -6.27
CA VAL A 520 -12.50 -1.07 -6.61
C VAL A 520 -11.93 -0.08 -5.61
N ASN A 521 -12.05 -0.33 -4.32
CA ASN A 521 -11.49 0.54 -3.27
C ASN A 521 -9.97 0.64 -3.36
N THR A 522 -9.29 -0.46 -3.63
CA THR A 522 -7.85 -0.47 -3.91
C THR A 522 -7.53 0.37 -5.14
N THR A 523 -8.32 0.25 -6.21
CA THR A 523 -8.17 1.08 -7.43
C THR A 523 -8.37 2.56 -7.11
N ILE A 524 -9.38 2.93 -6.33
CA ILE A 524 -9.62 4.32 -5.90
C ILE A 524 -8.43 4.84 -5.09
N LYS A 525 -7.94 4.08 -4.12
CA LYS A 525 -6.74 4.44 -3.33
C LYS A 525 -5.49 4.62 -4.20
N VAL A 526 -5.31 3.78 -5.23
CA VAL A 526 -4.22 3.91 -6.21
C VAL A 526 -4.38 5.17 -7.03
N LEU A 527 -5.58 5.48 -7.55
CA LEU A 527 -5.85 6.71 -8.31
C LEU A 527 -5.54 7.96 -7.48
N ILE A 528 -5.94 7.98 -6.21
CA ILE A 528 -5.66 9.08 -5.28
C ILE A 528 -4.15 9.24 -5.05
N LYS A 529 -3.42 8.15 -4.86
CA LYS A 529 -1.95 8.16 -4.69
C LYS A 529 -1.24 8.63 -5.95
N MET A 530 -1.64 8.14 -7.14
CA MET A 530 -1.05 8.53 -8.43
C MET A 530 -1.25 10.02 -8.72
N ALA A 531 -2.41 10.58 -8.32
CA ALA A 531 -2.71 11.99 -8.48
C ALA A 531 -2.05 12.89 -7.41
N ARG A 532 -1.37 12.33 -6.41
CA ARG A 532 -0.87 13.05 -5.22
C ARG A 532 -1.94 13.89 -4.52
N GLY A 533 -3.19 13.40 -4.55
CA GLY A 533 -4.39 14.06 -4.07
C GLY A 533 -5.14 14.85 -5.16
N PHE A 534 -6.37 15.24 -4.83
CA PHE A 534 -7.25 16.01 -5.72
C PHE A 534 -7.65 17.34 -5.05
N ARG A 535 -7.49 18.44 -5.79
CA ARG A 535 -8.02 19.74 -5.35
C ARG A 535 -9.49 19.91 -5.75
N ASN A 536 -9.90 19.33 -6.89
CA ASN A 536 -11.26 19.35 -7.41
C ASN A 536 -11.87 17.96 -7.28
N LEU A 537 -12.87 17.85 -6.41
CA LEU A 537 -13.58 16.60 -6.12
C LEU A 537 -14.35 16.08 -7.35
N GLY A 538 -14.99 16.98 -8.12
CA GLY A 538 -15.71 16.58 -9.33
C GLY A 538 -14.82 15.90 -10.37
N ASN A 539 -13.57 16.34 -10.51
CA ASN A 539 -12.60 15.68 -11.39
C ASN A 539 -12.18 14.30 -10.86
N MET A 540 -12.13 14.13 -9.52
CA MET A 540 -11.86 12.83 -8.91
C MET A 540 -13.01 11.87 -9.13
N ILE A 541 -14.23 12.30 -8.86
CA ILE A 541 -15.45 11.49 -9.03
C ILE A 541 -15.59 11.04 -10.49
N ALA A 542 -15.44 11.97 -11.45
CA ALA A 542 -15.46 11.65 -12.88
C ALA A 542 -14.42 10.59 -13.26
N LEU A 543 -13.20 10.70 -12.73
CA LEU A 543 -12.15 9.69 -12.97
C LEU A 543 -12.50 8.33 -12.35
N ILE A 544 -13.06 8.30 -11.14
CA ILE A 544 -13.50 7.06 -10.50
C ILE A 544 -14.58 6.38 -11.33
N TYR A 545 -15.60 7.13 -11.80
CA TYR A 545 -16.62 6.56 -12.67
C TYR A 545 -16.03 6.00 -13.97
N LEU A 546 -15.15 6.73 -14.65
CA LEU A 546 -14.51 6.27 -15.88
C LEU A 546 -13.62 5.03 -15.68
N LYS A 547 -13.02 4.87 -14.50
CA LYS A 547 -12.09 3.77 -14.21
C LYS A 547 -12.72 2.57 -13.55
N CYS A 548 -13.68 2.80 -12.65
CA CYS A 548 -14.26 1.79 -11.76
C CYS A 548 -15.69 1.41 -12.16
N SER A 549 -16.11 1.78 -13.35
CA SER A 549 -17.43 1.44 -13.90
C SER A 549 -17.30 0.75 -15.24
N ASP A 550 -18.43 0.43 -15.84
CA ASP A 550 -18.58 -0.18 -17.15
C ASP A 550 -18.54 0.82 -18.31
N LEU A 551 -18.19 2.10 -18.04
CA LEU A 551 -18.11 3.15 -19.05
C LEU A 551 -17.01 2.87 -20.07
N VAL A 552 -17.35 3.01 -21.33
CA VAL A 552 -16.42 2.90 -22.44
C VAL A 552 -16.09 4.29 -22.95
N ILE A 553 -14.82 4.68 -22.84
CA ILE A 553 -14.35 5.95 -23.38
C ILE A 553 -14.18 5.80 -24.90
N PRO A 554 -14.96 6.49 -25.72
CA PRO A 554 -14.87 6.37 -27.17
C PRO A 554 -13.54 6.94 -27.68
N LEU A 555 -12.76 6.11 -28.36
CA LEU A 555 -11.52 6.52 -29.02
C LEU A 555 -11.66 6.34 -30.51
N HIS A 556 -11.31 7.38 -31.27
CA HIS A 556 -11.34 7.33 -32.73
C HIS A 556 -10.34 6.29 -33.26
N ASN A 557 -10.75 5.52 -34.27
CA ASN A 557 -9.96 4.50 -34.97
C ASN A 557 -9.31 3.42 -34.06
N ARG A 558 -9.85 3.21 -32.88
CA ARG A 558 -9.41 2.10 -32.01
C ARG A 558 -10.57 1.12 -31.80
N PRO A 559 -10.33 -0.20 -31.92
CA PRO A 559 -11.37 -1.18 -31.63
C PRO A 559 -11.77 -1.04 -30.17
N GLN A 560 -13.05 -0.82 -29.95
CA GLN A 560 -13.63 -0.78 -28.61
C GLN A 560 -14.07 -2.21 -28.26
N MET A 561 -13.45 -2.77 -27.22
CA MET A 561 -13.96 -4.02 -26.66
C MET A 561 -15.12 -3.69 -25.73
N SER A 562 -16.26 -4.37 -25.92
CA SER A 562 -17.35 -4.32 -24.94
C SER A 562 -16.83 -4.73 -23.56
N SER A 563 -17.47 -4.26 -22.50
CA SER A 563 -17.10 -4.59 -21.11
C SER A 563 -17.03 -6.11 -20.88
N GLU A 564 -17.91 -6.87 -21.51
CA GLU A 564 -17.93 -8.34 -21.44
C GLU A 564 -16.71 -8.98 -22.13
N LYS A 565 -16.36 -8.52 -23.34
CA LYS A 565 -15.15 -9.01 -24.04
C LYS A 565 -13.87 -8.59 -23.32
N ALA A 566 -13.84 -7.39 -22.71
CA ALA A 566 -12.72 -6.94 -21.91
C ALA A 566 -12.57 -7.76 -20.61
N ALA A 567 -13.67 -8.14 -19.98
CA ALA A 567 -13.67 -9.02 -18.81
C ALA A 567 -13.20 -10.45 -19.18
N ALA A 568 -13.71 -11.00 -20.30
CA ALA A 568 -13.28 -12.31 -20.81
C ALA A 568 -11.77 -12.32 -21.14
N ALA A 569 -11.26 -11.28 -21.82
CA ALA A 569 -9.83 -11.16 -22.13
C ALA A 569 -8.95 -11.07 -20.87
N ARG A 570 -9.42 -10.38 -19.80
CA ARG A 570 -8.72 -10.32 -18.51
C ARG A 570 -8.68 -11.69 -17.83
N ASN A 571 -9.77 -12.43 -17.85
CA ASN A 571 -9.83 -13.77 -17.26
C ASN A 571 -8.87 -14.73 -17.98
N THR A 572 -8.85 -14.72 -19.31
CA THR A 572 -7.91 -15.51 -20.11
C THR A 572 -6.45 -15.11 -19.82
N ALA A 573 -6.15 -13.81 -19.70
CA ALA A 573 -4.81 -13.34 -19.36
C ALA A 573 -4.39 -13.77 -17.95
N ASN A 574 -5.31 -13.75 -16.99
CA ASN A 574 -5.05 -14.19 -15.62
C ASN A 574 -4.83 -15.71 -15.53
N GLU A 575 -5.59 -16.50 -16.30
CA GLU A 575 -5.37 -17.95 -16.40
C GLU A 575 -4.02 -18.29 -17.03
N LEU A 576 -3.64 -17.58 -18.10
CA LEU A 576 -2.33 -17.73 -18.72
C LEU A 576 -1.19 -17.35 -17.77
N ARG A 577 -1.40 -16.32 -16.94
CA ARG A 577 -0.43 -15.91 -15.92
C ARG A 577 -0.29 -16.96 -14.82
N LYS A 578 -1.39 -17.54 -14.35
CA LYS A 578 -1.39 -18.66 -13.39
C LYS A 578 -0.67 -19.88 -13.96
N ARG A 579 -0.93 -20.26 -15.23
CA ARG A 579 -0.24 -21.38 -15.90
C ARG A 579 1.27 -21.14 -16.09
N ARG A 580 1.70 -19.89 -16.28
CA ARG A 580 3.14 -19.53 -16.33
C ARG A 580 3.82 -19.56 -14.96
N GLN A 581 3.08 -19.32 -13.89
CA GLN A 581 3.59 -19.37 -12.52
C GLN A 581 3.61 -20.81 -11.96
N SER A 582 2.74 -21.70 -12.44
CA SER A 582 2.79 -23.14 -12.23
C SER A 582 3.64 -23.80 -13.34
N GLY A 583 4.94 -23.45 -13.41
CA GLY A 583 5.88 -24.03 -14.37
C GLY A 583 5.87 -25.57 -14.34
N PRO A 584 6.39 -26.25 -15.39
CA PRO A 584 6.35 -27.69 -15.43
C PRO A 584 7.02 -28.28 -14.21
N VAL A 585 6.30 -29.14 -13.50
CA VAL A 585 6.87 -29.99 -12.44
C VAL A 585 8.03 -30.74 -13.09
N PRO A 586 9.29 -30.65 -12.58
CA PRO A 586 10.36 -31.47 -13.09
C PRO A 586 9.97 -32.94 -12.93
N ALA A 587 10.10 -33.69 -14.01
CA ALA A 587 9.90 -35.14 -14.02
C ALA A 587 10.93 -35.86 -13.15
#